data_c3bb1897c8a4c13f46f3e4f3e485e27d
#
_entry.id   c3bb1897c8a4c13f46f3e4f3e485e27d
#
_cell.length_a   1.000
_cell.length_b   1.000
_cell.length_c   1.000
_cell.angle_alpha   90.00
_cell.angle_beta   90.00
_cell.angle_gamma   90.00
#
_symmetry.space_group_name_H-M   'P 1'
#
loop_
_entity.id
_entity.type
_entity.pdbx_description
1 polymer ?
#
loop_
_entity_poly.entity_id
_entity_poly.type
_entity_poly.pdbx_seq_one_letter_code
_entity_poly.pdbx_strand_id
1 'polypeptide(L)'
;MKKWISTLLIASTLVGCNSGSDETVSKTNDQKGEEQQVQKTEVVFWHAMSGDLEKALNEIVADFNASQSTIEVKPVFQGTYEEALTKFNAVAGTKDSPTLMQTFEIGTKYMIESGKIEPVQKFIDEEGYDVSQWEKNIVNYYTVNGTIYSMPFNSSTPVLIYNKDAFKEAGLDPEKPPMTYSELKAAAKQLTKDGKYGFSILNYGWFFEQMLAVQGGLYVNEENGRKGEATEVAFNGKEGLRVFELIYDMYNEGTFYNVGQNWDDMRAAFQSGKMAMYLDSSAGVRTIVDSAPFQVGVSYLPIPDDVERQGVIIGGASLWLMKDVDEEKKKAAWEFMKYVTTPEVQAKWHVNTGYFAVNPSAYDLPIVKEQWEKYPQLMVTVNQLKETKATPATQGALISIFPQARQKIVSAMESLYQGVDPKEALERAANEINRELEMAKKR
;
A
#
# COMPACT_ATOMS: atom_id res chain seq x y z
N MET A 1 5.16 -43.87 36.75
CA MET A 1 6.29 -44.58 37.40
C MET A 1 7.57 -43.80 37.20
N LYS A 2 8.22 -43.49 38.38
CA LYS A 2 9.62 -43.03 38.60
C LYS A 2 10.10 -41.75 37.82
N LYS A 3 10.11 -40.56 38.39
CA LYS A 3 11.08 -39.89 39.31
C LYS A 3 12.54 -40.24 39.04
N TRP A 4 13.36 -39.19 38.75
CA TRP A 4 14.63 -38.98 39.44
C TRP A 4 15.04 -37.51 39.35
N ILE A 5 15.25 -36.93 40.54
CA ILE A 5 15.84 -35.65 40.93
C ILE A 5 17.33 -35.90 41.12
N SER A 6 18.20 -34.98 40.76
CA SER A 6 19.50 -34.82 41.46
C SER A 6 20.00 -33.39 41.40
N THR A 7 19.93 -32.78 42.56
CA THR A 7 20.58 -31.57 43.01
C THR A 7 22.04 -31.89 43.38
N LEU A 8 22.96 -31.02 43.05
CA LEU A 8 24.24 -30.93 43.84
C LEU A 8 24.72 -29.48 43.91
N LEU A 9 24.65 -28.96 45.12
CA LEU A 9 25.42 -27.81 45.64
C LEU A 9 26.83 -28.30 46.05
N ILE A 10 27.86 -27.50 45.86
CA ILE A 10 29.00 -27.42 46.78
C ILE A 10 29.55 -25.99 46.77
N ALA A 11 29.64 -25.47 47.97
CA ALA A 11 30.20 -24.18 48.33
C ALA A 11 31.57 -24.38 49.04
N SER A 12 32.18 -23.25 49.30
CA SER A 12 33.26 -23.03 50.34
C SER A 12 34.70 -23.12 49.81
N THR A 13 35.68 -22.38 50.26
CA THR A 13 35.91 -21.37 51.33
C THR A 13 37.33 -20.81 51.17
N LEU A 14 37.51 -19.56 51.36
CA LEU A 14 38.30 -18.82 52.34
C LEU A 14 39.85 -18.98 52.45
N VAL A 15 40.50 -17.81 52.39
CA VAL A 15 41.51 -17.26 53.30
C VAL A 15 42.98 -17.54 53.02
N GLY A 16 43.74 -16.44 52.98
CA GLY A 16 45.19 -16.38 53.24
C GLY A 16 45.72 -14.97 53.02
N CYS A 17 45.91 -14.24 54.13
CA CYS A 17 46.70 -13.03 54.25
C CYS A 17 48.19 -13.35 54.20
N ASN A 18 49.07 -12.50 53.64
CA ASN A 18 49.94 -11.68 54.42
C ASN A 18 51.09 -10.97 53.61
N SER A 19 51.24 -9.72 53.96
CA SER A 19 52.49 -8.87 54.14
C SER A 19 53.44 -8.65 52.95
N GLY A 20 53.46 -7.39 52.51
CA GLY A 20 54.56 -6.46 52.68
C GLY A 20 55.70 -6.43 51.68
N SER A 21 55.72 -5.37 50.87
CA SER A 21 56.92 -4.46 50.80
C SER A 21 56.63 -3.37 49.75
N ASP A 22 56.98 -2.14 50.13
CA ASP A 22 56.97 -0.91 49.33
C ASP A 22 57.79 -1.03 48.05
N GLU A 23 57.17 -0.59 46.92
CA GLU A 23 57.95 0.08 45.88
C GLU A 23 57.00 1.04 45.12
N THR A 24 57.37 2.29 45.15
CA THR A 24 56.79 3.40 44.39
C THR A 24 56.85 3.17 42.87
N VAL A 25 55.72 3.03 42.21
CA VAL A 25 55.62 3.15 40.77
C VAL A 25 54.46 4.10 40.38
N SER A 26 54.89 5.07 39.65
CA SER A 26 54.23 6.12 38.92
C SER A 26 52.75 5.80 38.52
N LYS A 27 51.81 6.68 38.91
CA LYS A 27 50.45 6.75 38.41
C LYS A 27 50.49 7.23 36.98
N THR A 28 50.38 6.32 36.01
CA THR A 28 49.86 6.65 34.71
C THR A 28 48.34 6.63 34.80
N ASN A 29 47.76 7.79 34.62
CA ASN A 29 46.32 8.02 34.51
C ASN A 29 45.87 7.43 33.16
N ASP A 30 45.48 6.17 33.10
CA ASP A 30 44.65 5.64 32.04
C ASP A 30 43.21 6.15 32.26
N GLN A 31 42.91 7.33 31.74
CA GLN A 31 41.55 7.72 31.45
C GLN A 31 41.08 6.82 30.29
N LYS A 32 40.48 5.67 30.63
CA LYS A 32 39.52 5.05 29.77
C LYS A 32 38.37 6.06 29.62
N GLY A 33 38.30 6.71 28.46
CA GLY A 33 37.14 7.46 28.07
C GLY A 33 35.96 6.49 28.11
N GLU A 34 35.05 6.70 29.03
CA GLU A 34 33.70 6.17 28.92
C GLU A 34 33.14 6.80 27.64
N GLU A 35 33.06 6.04 26.56
CA GLU A 35 32.17 6.35 25.44
C GLU A 35 30.77 6.43 26.04
N GLN A 36 30.29 7.64 26.28
CA GLN A 36 28.90 7.89 26.58
C GLN A 36 28.15 7.35 25.37
N GLN A 37 27.53 6.17 25.49
CA GLN A 37 26.53 5.70 24.54
C GLN A 37 25.48 6.79 24.47
N VAL A 38 25.45 7.52 23.34
CA VAL A 38 24.42 8.48 23.05
C VAL A 38 23.11 7.67 22.99
N GLN A 39 22.21 7.92 23.94
CA GLN A 39 20.93 7.26 23.97
C GLN A 39 20.13 7.74 22.76
N LYS A 40 19.88 6.83 21.80
CA LYS A 40 19.12 7.15 20.59
C LYS A 40 17.64 7.34 20.92
N THR A 41 17.01 8.32 20.27
CA THR A 41 15.55 8.47 20.30
C THR A 41 14.90 7.37 19.47
N GLU A 42 14.10 6.54 20.11
CA GLU A 42 13.44 5.41 19.48
C GLU A 42 12.13 5.85 18.79
N VAL A 43 11.97 5.45 17.52
CA VAL A 43 10.75 5.61 16.72
C VAL A 43 10.17 4.23 16.42
N VAL A 44 9.11 3.84 17.09
CA VAL A 44 8.38 2.60 16.80
C VAL A 44 7.52 2.84 15.57
N PHE A 45 7.82 2.12 14.49
CA PHE A 45 7.14 2.25 13.19
C PHE A 45 6.32 1.00 12.86
N TRP A 46 5.00 1.12 12.92
CA TRP A 46 4.08 0.05 12.52
C TRP A 46 3.85 0.06 11.02
N HIS A 47 4.00 -1.09 10.36
CA HIS A 47 3.82 -1.25 8.93
C HIS A 47 3.07 -2.54 8.56
N ALA A 48 2.57 -2.60 7.32
CA ALA A 48 1.86 -3.72 6.73
C ALA A 48 2.58 -4.32 5.52
N MET A 49 3.87 -4.02 5.34
CA MET A 49 4.68 -4.57 4.26
C MET A 49 5.12 -5.99 4.60
N SER A 50 4.92 -6.94 3.67
CA SER A 50 5.30 -8.35 3.81
C SER A 50 6.20 -8.80 2.65
N GLY A 51 6.88 -9.92 2.81
CA GLY A 51 7.71 -10.54 1.77
C GLY A 51 8.82 -9.63 1.25
N ASP A 52 8.91 -9.46 -0.06
CA ASP A 52 9.95 -8.61 -0.67
C ASP A 52 9.74 -7.12 -0.40
N LEU A 53 8.50 -6.68 -0.20
CA LEU A 53 8.21 -5.30 0.21
C LEU A 53 8.73 -5.01 1.63
N GLU A 54 8.61 -5.97 2.55
CA GLU A 54 9.16 -5.86 3.90
C GLU A 54 10.69 -5.81 3.88
N LYS A 55 11.33 -6.64 3.05
CA LYS A 55 12.79 -6.59 2.88
C LYS A 55 13.25 -5.22 2.39
N ALA A 56 12.60 -4.68 1.35
CA ALA A 56 12.93 -3.37 0.82
C ALA A 56 12.71 -2.24 1.86
N LEU A 57 11.65 -2.32 2.67
CA LEU A 57 11.41 -1.38 3.77
C LEU A 57 12.50 -1.47 4.84
N ASN A 58 12.84 -2.68 5.27
CA ASN A 58 13.85 -2.91 6.29
C ASN A 58 15.24 -2.44 5.85
N GLU A 59 15.58 -2.54 4.56
CA GLU A 59 16.81 -1.95 4.00
C GLU A 59 16.83 -0.43 4.13
N ILE A 60 15.72 0.25 3.79
CA ILE A 60 15.61 1.71 3.93
C ILE A 60 15.76 2.12 5.39
N VAL A 61 15.11 1.41 6.32
CA VAL A 61 15.21 1.66 7.75
C VAL A 61 16.64 1.44 8.25
N ALA A 62 17.30 0.36 7.83
CA ALA A 62 18.67 0.08 8.19
C ALA A 62 19.65 1.15 7.68
N ASP A 63 19.48 1.61 6.43
CA ASP A 63 20.27 2.68 5.84
C ASP A 63 20.10 3.99 6.62
N PHE A 64 18.85 4.34 6.99
CA PHE A 64 18.59 5.51 7.85
C PHE A 64 19.27 5.40 9.20
N ASN A 65 19.10 4.26 9.88
CA ASN A 65 19.68 4.03 11.20
C ASN A 65 21.23 4.04 11.17
N ALA A 66 21.83 3.64 10.05
CA ALA A 66 23.28 3.68 9.85
C ALA A 66 23.81 5.08 9.48
N SER A 67 22.98 5.93 8.86
CA SER A 67 23.38 7.25 8.37
C SER A 67 23.55 8.31 9.47
N GLN A 68 23.08 8.05 10.69
CA GLN A 68 23.11 8.97 11.81
C GLN A 68 23.18 8.20 13.15
N SER A 69 23.44 8.90 14.27
CA SER A 69 23.70 8.28 15.57
C SER A 69 22.67 8.63 16.67
N THR A 70 21.66 9.44 16.36
CA THR A 70 20.75 10.01 17.37
C THR A 70 19.35 9.39 17.37
N ILE A 71 18.95 8.73 16.28
CA ILE A 71 17.62 8.15 16.10
C ILE A 71 17.75 6.64 15.80
N GLU A 72 16.82 5.86 16.32
CA GLU A 72 16.67 4.46 15.97
C GLU A 72 15.22 4.18 15.58
N VAL A 73 14.96 3.95 14.29
CA VAL A 73 13.67 3.51 13.79
C VAL A 73 13.55 2.00 13.93
N LYS A 74 12.50 1.55 14.61
CA LYS A 74 12.16 0.12 14.80
C LYS A 74 10.92 -0.25 14.00
N PRO A 75 11.07 -0.88 12.84
CA PRO A 75 9.92 -1.34 12.06
C PRO A 75 9.29 -2.54 12.74
N VAL A 76 7.95 -2.55 12.82
CA VAL A 76 7.17 -3.62 13.45
C VAL A 76 6.01 -4.00 12.53
N PHE A 77 6.08 -5.18 11.94
CA PHE A 77 5.03 -5.71 11.08
C PHE A 77 3.75 -5.97 11.86
N GLN A 78 2.62 -5.49 11.33
CA GLN A 78 1.32 -5.56 11.99
C GLN A 78 0.28 -6.44 11.26
N GLY A 79 0.67 -7.17 10.22
CA GLY A 79 -0.25 -7.91 9.36
C GLY A 79 -0.75 -7.06 8.20
N THR A 80 -1.98 -7.29 7.74
CA THR A 80 -2.62 -6.49 6.70
C THR A 80 -2.91 -5.06 7.16
N TYR A 81 -3.25 -4.16 6.24
CA TYR A 81 -3.66 -2.80 6.60
C TYR A 81 -4.88 -2.79 7.53
N GLU A 82 -5.84 -3.68 7.30
CA GLU A 82 -7.05 -3.83 8.11
C GLU A 82 -6.71 -4.32 9.53
N GLU A 83 -5.81 -5.29 9.63
CA GLU A 83 -5.33 -5.80 10.93
C GLU A 83 -4.56 -4.72 11.69
N ALA A 84 -3.67 -3.99 11.01
CA ALA A 84 -2.92 -2.89 11.60
C ALA A 84 -3.84 -1.78 12.12
N LEU A 85 -4.88 -1.40 11.35
CA LEU A 85 -5.87 -0.42 11.79
C LEU A 85 -6.70 -0.91 12.98
N THR A 86 -7.06 -2.19 13.00
CA THR A 86 -7.77 -2.81 14.13
C THR A 86 -6.92 -2.77 15.40
N LYS A 87 -5.65 -3.13 15.33
CA LYS A 87 -4.71 -3.06 16.45
C LYS A 87 -4.50 -1.62 16.92
N PHE A 88 -4.35 -0.68 15.98
CA PHE A 88 -4.26 0.74 16.30
C PHE A 88 -5.45 1.22 17.13
N ASN A 89 -6.67 0.86 16.74
CA ASN A 89 -7.89 1.23 17.50
C ASN A 89 -7.87 0.77 18.96
N ALA A 90 -7.20 -0.34 19.23
CA ALA A 90 -7.11 -0.87 20.59
C ALA A 90 -6.09 -0.12 21.45
N VAL A 91 -5.06 0.50 20.86
CA VAL A 91 -3.94 1.10 21.60
C VAL A 91 -3.78 2.61 21.40
N ALA A 92 -4.52 3.22 20.46
CA ALA A 92 -4.38 4.64 20.14
C ALA A 92 -4.58 5.55 21.36
N GLY A 93 -3.59 6.39 21.65
CA GLY A 93 -3.59 7.28 22.81
C GLY A 93 -3.21 6.58 24.12
N THR A 94 -2.69 5.37 24.07
CA THR A 94 -2.08 4.67 25.22
C THR A 94 -0.54 4.64 25.07
N LYS A 95 0.14 4.17 26.12
CA LYS A 95 1.61 3.96 26.09
C LYS A 95 2.09 2.94 25.06
N ASP A 96 1.19 2.08 24.57
CA ASP A 96 1.46 1.03 23.60
C ASP A 96 1.23 1.52 22.14
N SER A 97 0.84 2.79 21.98
CA SER A 97 0.70 3.44 20.69
C SER A 97 2.06 3.54 19.97
N PRO A 98 2.13 3.26 18.66
CA PRO A 98 3.37 3.50 17.91
C PRO A 98 3.71 4.99 17.85
N THR A 99 4.94 5.33 17.44
CA THR A 99 5.29 6.71 17.09
C THR A 99 4.82 7.06 15.69
N LEU A 100 4.99 6.11 14.76
CA LEU A 100 4.71 6.24 13.35
C LEU A 100 3.92 5.02 12.87
N MET A 101 2.92 5.21 12.02
CA MET A 101 2.12 4.12 11.46
C MET A 101 1.90 4.31 9.98
N GLN A 102 2.08 3.23 9.22
CA GLN A 102 1.65 3.13 7.83
C GLN A 102 0.16 2.76 7.78
N THR A 103 -0.64 3.59 7.12
CA THR A 103 -2.08 3.32 6.95
C THR A 103 -2.45 3.46 5.47
N PHE A 104 -3.25 2.50 4.97
CA PHE A 104 -3.72 2.51 3.58
C PHE A 104 -4.62 3.72 3.29
N GLU A 105 -4.76 4.04 2.02
CA GLU A 105 -5.39 5.27 1.53
C GLU A 105 -6.82 5.46 2.05
N ILE A 106 -7.62 4.40 2.12
CA ILE A 106 -9.02 4.48 2.59
C ILE A 106 -9.15 4.70 4.10
N GLY A 107 -8.07 4.54 4.85
CA GLY A 107 -8.00 4.89 6.26
C GLY A 107 -7.88 6.40 6.53
N THR A 108 -7.65 7.23 5.50
CA THR A 108 -7.31 8.65 5.65
C THR A 108 -8.31 9.43 6.52
N LYS A 109 -9.59 9.43 6.15
CA LYS A 109 -10.59 10.19 6.93
C LYS A 109 -10.77 9.62 8.33
N TYR A 110 -10.74 8.30 8.48
CA TYR A 110 -10.80 7.63 9.77
C TYR A 110 -9.65 8.07 10.69
N MET A 111 -8.41 8.11 10.19
CA MET A 111 -7.25 8.57 10.98
C MET A 111 -7.39 10.03 11.41
N ILE A 112 -7.85 10.89 10.52
CA ILE A 112 -8.10 12.31 10.82
C ILE A 112 -9.16 12.44 11.93
N GLU A 113 -10.30 11.79 11.80
CA GLU A 113 -11.41 11.86 12.75
C GLU A 113 -11.12 11.18 14.09
N SER A 114 -10.15 10.26 14.14
CA SER A 114 -9.71 9.64 15.40
C SER A 114 -9.21 10.66 16.42
N GLY A 115 -8.74 11.84 15.97
CA GLY A 115 -8.11 12.84 16.80
C GLY A 115 -6.79 12.41 17.45
N LYS A 116 -6.22 11.28 17.01
CA LYS A 116 -5.02 10.64 17.56
C LYS A 116 -3.75 10.88 16.76
N ILE A 117 -3.85 11.64 15.67
CA ILE A 117 -2.71 11.92 14.77
C ILE A 117 -2.27 13.39 14.87
N GLU A 118 -1.00 13.63 14.61
CA GLU A 118 -0.42 14.97 14.40
C GLU A 118 -0.29 15.19 12.89
N PRO A 119 -0.92 16.22 12.30
CA PRO A 119 -0.76 16.50 10.88
C PRO A 119 0.69 16.83 10.55
N VAL A 120 1.23 16.22 9.49
CA VAL A 120 2.61 16.53 9.03
C VAL A 120 2.73 17.98 8.54
N GLN A 121 1.62 18.62 8.19
CA GLN A 121 1.56 20.05 7.84
C GLN A 121 2.24 20.93 8.90
N LYS A 122 2.10 20.59 10.20
CA LYS A 122 2.75 21.31 11.29
C LYS A 122 4.27 21.41 11.07
N PHE A 123 4.92 20.29 10.77
CA PHE A 123 6.37 20.24 10.56
C PHE A 123 6.79 20.85 9.24
N ILE A 124 5.96 20.70 8.20
CA ILE A 124 6.16 21.37 6.91
C ILE A 124 6.22 22.88 7.10
N ASP A 125 5.27 23.45 7.86
CA ASP A 125 5.17 24.89 8.12
C ASP A 125 6.29 25.38 9.04
N GLU A 126 6.60 24.65 10.11
CA GLU A 126 7.66 25.01 11.08
C GLU A 126 9.06 25.05 10.44
N GLU A 127 9.36 24.15 9.50
CA GLU A 127 10.67 24.08 8.83
C GLU A 127 10.69 24.78 7.47
N GLY A 128 9.55 25.19 6.93
CA GLY A 128 9.44 25.67 5.55
C GLY A 128 9.83 24.58 4.53
N TYR A 129 9.46 23.31 4.81
CA TYR A 129 9.81 22.17 3.98
C TYR A 129 9.10 22.24 2.62
N ASP A 130 9.86 22.17 1.53
CA ASP A 130 9.31 22.29 0.17
C ASP A 130 8.68 20.99 -0.31
N VAL A 131 7.36 20.98 -0.39
CA VAL A 131 6.53 19.88 -0.92
C VAL A 131 6.09 20.10 -2.37
N SER A 132 6.49 21.21 -3.01
CA SER A 132 6.06 21.56 -4.37
C SER A 132 6.58 20.59 -5.43
N GLN A 133 7.63 19.86 -5.11
CA GLN A 133 8.25 18.84 -5.96
C GLN A 133 7.54 17.49 -5.91
N TRP A 134 6.60 17.27 -4.99
CA TRP A 134 5.91 15.99 -4.86
C TRP A 134 4.88 15.78 -5.97
N GLU A 135 4.67 14.52 -6.33
CA GLU A 135 3.67 14.13 -7.34
C GLU A 135 2.27 14.58 -6.91
N LYS A 136 1.68 15.47 -7.70
CA LYS A 136 0.42 16.15 -7.33
C LYS A 136 -0.75 15.19 -7.12
N ASN A 137 -0.87 14.15 -7.97
CA ASN A 137 -1.95 13.18 -7.83
C ASN A 137 -1.84 12.38 -6.53
N ILE A 138 -0.62 12.16 -6.03
CA ILE A 138 -0.37 11.50 -4.75
C ILE A 138 -0.69 12.44 -3.58
N VAL A 139 -0.13 13.65 -3.60
CA VAL A 139 -0.32 14.63 -2.51
C VAL A 139 -1.78 15.03 -2.36
N ASN A 140 -2.48 15.25 -3.47
CA ASN A 140 -3.89 15.65 -3.46
C ASN A 140 -4.80 14.65 -2.74
N TYR A 141 -4.46 13.36 -2.78
CA TYR A 141 -5.22 12.35 -2.05
C TYR A 141 -5.17 12.59 -0.54
N TYR A 142 -3.98 12.87 0.00
CA TYR A 142 -3.71 13.02 1.43
C TYR A 142 -3.86 14.46 1.94
N THR A 143 -4.20 15.39 1.05
CA THR A 143 -4.52 16.78 1.41
C THR A 143 -6.02 16.92 1.62
N VAL A 144 -6.42 17.31 2.82
CA VAL A 144 -7.83 17.50 3.19
C VAL A 144 -7.99 18.94 3.70
N ASN A 145 -8.88 19.71 3.07
CA ASN A 145 -9.11 21.14 3.41
C ASN A 145 -7.81 21.96 3.45
N GLY A 146 -6.90 21.70 2.51
CA GLY A 146 -5.61 22.41 2.42
C GLY A 146 -4.53 21.95 3.41
N THR A 147 -4.79 20.94 4.23
CA THR A 147 -3.86 20.39 5.21
C THR A 147 -3.34 19.02 4.75
N ILE A 148 -2.04 18.82 4.74
CA ILE A 148 -1.40 17.50 4.52
C ILE A 148 -1.33 16.81 5.88
N TYR A 149 -2.14 15.76 6.05
CA TYR A 149 -2.22 15.05 7.33
C TYR A 149 -1.18 13.95 7.50
N SER A 150 -0.80 13.32 6.42
CA SER A 150 0.17 12.20 6.42
C SER A 150 1.20 12.37 5.33
N MET A 151 2.38 11.78 5.52
CA MET A 151 3.44 11.77 4.53
C MET A 151 3.14 10.69 3.47
N PRO A 152 2.95 11.03 2.18
CA PRO A 152 2.89 10.02 1.13
C PRO A 152 4.12 9.12 1.16
N PHE A 153 3.95 7.81 0.94
CA PHE A 153 5.07 6.89 0.98
C PHE A 153 5.02 5.83 -0.12
N ASN A 154 4.14 4.85 -0.03
CA ASN A 154 4.04 3.75 -0.97
C ASN A 154 2.74 3.84 -1.75
N SER A 155 2.76 4.61 -2.82
CA SER A 155 1.60 4.79 -3.70
C SER A 155 1.69 3.91 -4.93
N SER A 156 0.56 3.34 -5.33
CA SER A 156 0.42 2.47 -6.50
C SER A 156 -0.88 2.77 -7.26
N THR A 157 -1.00 2.25 -8.47
CA THR A 157 -2.25 2.27 -9.25
C THR A 157 -2.51 0.90 -9.87
N PRO A 158 -3.76 0.59 -10.27
CA PRO A 158 -4.05 -0.67 -10.92
C PRO A 158 -3.51 -0.68 -12.36
N VAL A 159 -3.11 -1.84 -12.81
CA VAL A 159 -2.69 -2.11 -14.19
C VAL A 159 -3.24 -3.44 -14.67
N LEU A 160 -3.37 -3.61 -15.97
CA LEU A 160 -3.58 -4.89 -16.61
C LEU A 160 -2.22 -5.57 -16.84
N ILE A 161 -2.05 -6.75 -16.28
CA ILE A 161 -0.90 -7.62 -16.53
C ILE A 161 -1.32 -8.78 -17.42
N TYR A 162 -0.51 -9.12 -18.42
CA TYR A 162 -0.86 -10.18 -19.36
C TYR A 162 0.34 -10.99 -19.82
N ASN A 163 0.06 -12.25 -20.20
CA ASN A 163 1.03 -13.21 -20.71
C ASN A 163 1.15 -13.05 -22.23
N LYS A 164 2.25 -12.42 -22.70
CA LYS A 164 2.52 -12.19 -24.13
C LYS A 164 2.66 -13.49 -24.93
N ASP A 165 3.19 -14.54 -24.32
CA ASP A 165 3.35 -15.83 -25.00
C ASP A 165 1.99 -16.50 -25.22
N ALA A 166 1.09 -16.44 -24.23
CA ALA A 166 -0.30 -16.89 -24.39
C ALA A 166 -1.03 -16.13 -25.49
N PHE A 167 -0.79 -14.81 -25.63
CA PHE A 167 -1.36 -14.00 -26.72
C PHE A 167 -0.90 -14.56 -28.09
N LYS A 168 0.40 -14.76 -28.28
CA LYS A 168 0.96 -15.32 -29.52
C LYS A 168 0.36 -16.70 -29.83
N GLU A 169 0.28 -17.57 -28.85
CA GLU A 169 -0.30 -18.91 -28.99
C GLU A 169 -1.80 -18.89 -29.37
N ALA A 170 -2.52 -17.83 -28.94
CA ALA A 170 -3.92 -17.64 -29.28
C ALA A 170 -4.11 -16.87 -30.61
N GLY A 171 -3.02 -16.45 -31.29
CA GLY A 171 -3.09 -15.68 -32.53
C GLY A 171 -3.39 -14.20 -32.31
N LEU A 172 -3.24 -13.71 -31.06
CA LEU A 172 -3.35 -12.29 -30.71
C LEU A 172 -2.00 -11.59 -30.85
N ASP A 173 -2.06 -10.29 -31.14
CA ASP A 173 -0.86 -9.44 -31.16
C ASP A 173 -0.41 -9.14 -29.72
N PRO A 174 0.76 -9.62 -29.26
CA PRO A 174 1.23 -9.42 -27.91
C PRO A 174 1.59 -7.97 -27.58
N GLU A 175 1.70 -7.09 -28.59
CA GLU A 175 1.98 -5.67 -28.40
C GLU A 175 0.70 -4.81 -28.42
N LYS A 176 -0.48 -5.45 -28.57
CA LYS A 176 -1.78 -4.81 -28.53
C LYS A 176 -2.67 -5.38 -27.43
N PRO A 177 -2.40 -5.05 -26.16
CA PRO A 177 -3.28 -5.44 -25.07
C PRO A 177 -4.64 -4.78 -25.17
N PRO A 178 -5.69 -5.41 -24.62
CA PRO A 178 -7.03 -4.82 -24.64
C PRO A 178 -7.09 -3.53 -23.81
N MET A 179 -7.67 -2.49 -24.40
CA MET A 179 -7.82 -1.17 -23.79
C MET A 179 -9.29 -0.89 -23.40
N THR A 180 -10.24 -1.66 -23.95
CA THR A 180 -11.67 -1.51 -23.67
C THR A 180 -12.27 -2.81 -23.15
N TYR A 181 -13.49 -2.71 -22.57
CA TYR A 181 -14.19 -3.90 -22.05
C TYR A 181 -14.55 -4.90 -23.14
N SER A 182 -14.94 -4.42 -24.34
CA SER A 182 -15.21 -5.33 -25.46
C SER A 182 -13.96 -6.04 -25.95
N GLU A 183 -12.83 -5.33 -26.07
CA GLU A 183 -11.54 -5.92 -26.42
C GLU A 183 -11.07 -6.92 -25.34
N LEU A 184 -11.25 -6.60 -24.06
CA LEU A 184 -10.92 -7.48 -22.94
C LEU A 184 -11.73 -8.78 -23.00
N LYS A 185 -13.05 -8.70 -23.20
CA LYS A 185 -13.94 -9.88 -23.33
C LYS A 185 -13.55 -10.72 -24.55
N ALA A 186 -13.28 -10.10 -25.69
CA ALA A 186 -12.85 -10.78 -26.92
C ALA A 186 -11.53 -11.52 -26.74
N ALA A 187 -10.51 -10.83 -26.17
CA ALA A 187 -9.22 -11.44 -25.88
C ALA A 187 -9.36 -12.60 -24.88
N ALA A 188 -10.10 -12.39 -23.79
CA ALA A 188 -10.33 -13.41 -22.78
C ALA A 188 -10.96 -14.68 -23.35
N LYS A 189 -11.92 -14.53 -24.28
CA LYS A 189 -12.55 -15.67 -24.96
C LYS A 189 -11.56 -16.47 -25.79
N GLN A 190 -10.66 -15.82 -26.52
CA GLN A 190 -9.63 -16.50 -27.31
C GLN A 190 -8.57 -17.17 -26.45
N LEU A 191 -8.26 -16.59 -25.30
CA LEU A 191 -7.24 -17.09 -24.35
C LEU A 191 -7.77 -18.20 -23.43
N THR A 192 -9.09 -18.39 -23.36
CA THR A 192 -9.72 -19.42 -22.53
C THR A 192 -9.73 -20.75 -23.28
N LYS A 193 -8.85 -21.67 -22.88
CA LYS A 193 -8.74 -23.03 -23.45
C LYS A 193 -8.01 -23.97 -22.48
N ASP A 194 -8.24 -25.25 -22.64
CA ASP A 194 -7.48 -26.32 -21.94
C ASP A 194 -7.45 -26.16 -20.41
N GLY A 195 -8.59 -25.73 -19.83
CA GLY A 195 -8.70 -25.51 -18.38
C GLY A 195 -7.99 -24.25 -17.85
N LYS A 196 -7.52 -23.37 -18.76
CA LYS A 196 -6.98 -22.04 -18.48
C LYS A 196 -8.06 -20.99 -18.78
N TYR A 197 -7.96 -19.85 -18.11
CA TYR A 197 -8.90 -18.74 -18.20
C TYR A 197 -8.26 -17.52 -18.86
N GLY A 198 -9.08 -16.71 -19.52
CA GLY A 198 -8.60 -15.51 -20.18
C GLY A 198 -8.30 -14.37 -19.22
N PHE A 199 -9.08 -14.22 -18.14
CA PHE A 199 -9.01 -13.05 -17.27
C PHE A 199 -9.33 -13.36 -15.81
N SER A 200 -8.86 -12.49 -14.91
CA SER A 200 -9.23 -12.47 -13.49
C SER A 200 -9.11 -11.07 -12.89
N ILE A 201 -9.87 -10.84 -11.84
CA ILE A 201 -9.72 -9.70 -10.91
C ILE A 201 -9.77 -10.27 -9.49
N LEU A 202 -8.85 -9.86 -8.64
CA LEU A 202 -8.92 -10.19 -7.22
C LEU A 202 -10.23 -9.67 -6.63
N ASN A 203 -10.92 -10.48 -5.83
CA ASN A 203 -12.13 -10.03 -5.13
C ASN A 203 -11.74 -9.05 -4.00
N TYR A 204 -11.40 -7.83 -4.42
CA TYR A 204 -10.91 -6.75 -3.56
C TYR A 204 -11.52 -5.42 -4.03
N GLY A 205 -12.23 -4.72 -3.16
CA GLY A 205 -13.04 -3.56 -3.51
C GLY A 205 -12.28 -2.39 -4.13
N TRP A 206 -10.96 -2.33 -3.95
CA TRP A 206 -10.12 -1.35 -4.61
C TRP A 206 -10.23 -1.39 -6.14
N PHE A 207 -10.35 -2.57 -6.75
CA PHE A 207 -10.53 -2.67 -8.20
C PHE A 207 -11.88 -2.11 -8.66
N PHE A 208 -12.94 -2.29 -7.88
CA PHE A 208 -14.22 -1.64 -8.15
C PHE A 208 -14.09 -0.11 -8.14
N GLU A 209 -13.44 0.45 -7.10
CA GLU A 209 -13.19 1.89 -7.00
C GLU A 209 -12.43 2.43 -8.21
N GLN A 210 -11.40 1.71 -8.66
CA GLN A 210 -10.58 2.06 -9.80
C GLN A 210 -11.34 2.00 -11.14
N MET A 211 -12.10 0.92 -11.36
CA MET A 211 -12.91 0.73 -12.55
C MET A 211 -14.08 1.72 -12.61
N LEU A 212 -14.54 2.21 -11.47
CA LEU A 212 -15.52 3.29 -11.36
C LEU A 212 -14.87 4.63 -11.75
N ALA A 213 -13.72 4.96 -11.15
CA ALA A 213 -13.04 6.23 -11.36
C ALA A 213 -12.52 6.44 -12.78
N VAL A 214 -12.02 5.38 -13.42
CA VAL A 214 -11.44 5.48 -14.77
C VAL A 214 -12.46 5.94 -15.82
N GLN A 215 -13.73 5.73 -15.57
CA GLN A 215 -14.85 6.19 -16.39
C GLN A 215 -15.52 7.47 -15.87
N GLY A 216 -14.99 8.09 -14.78
CA GLY A 216 -15.51 9.33 -14.19
C GLY A 216 -16.61 9.13 -13.14
N GLY A 217 -16.88 7.88 -12.74
CA GLY A 217 -17.88 7.58 -11.70
C GLY A 217 -17.42 7.98 -10.31
N LEU A 218 -18.34 8.44 -9.48
CA LEU A 218 -18.12 8.79 -8.10
C LEU A 218 -18.55 7.63 -7.18
N TYR A 219 -17.79 7.43 -6.09
CA TYR A 219 -18.13 6.43 -5.08
C TYR A 219 -19.25 6.91 -4.16
N VAL A 220 -19.18 8.17 -3.72
CA VAL A 220 -20.19 8.84 -2.89
C VAL A 220 -20.49 10.24 -3.45
N ASN A 221 -21.59 10.87 -2.97
CA ASN A 221 -21.94 12.24 -3.30
C ASN A 221 -20.92 13.27 -2.71
N GLU A 222 -21.22 14.55 -2.79
CA GLU A 222 -20.35 15.65 -2.34
C GLU A 222 -18.93 15.59 -2.93
N GLU A 223 -18.83 15.34 -4.27
CA GLU A 223 -17.55 15.17 -4.96
C GLU A 223 -16.65 14.11 -4.29
N ASN A 224 -17.19 12.93 -4.05
CA ASN A 224 -16.52 11.86 -3.30
C ASN A 224 -16.25 12.21 -1.83
N GLY A 225 -17.11 12.98 -1.18
CA GLY A 225 -16.92 13.41 0.22
C GLY A 225 -15.79 14.44 0.40
N ARG A 226 -15.29 15.01 -0.70
CA ARG A 226 -14.19 15.99 -0.69
C ARG A 226 -14.68 17.44 -0.55
N LYS A 227 -15.93 17.72 -0.99
CA LYS A 227 -16.55 19.05 -0.90
C LYS A 227 -17.39 19.22 0.36
N GLY A 228 -17.92 18.14 0.88
CA GLY A 228 -18.79 18.11 2.05
C GLY A 228 -18.87 16.70 2.64
N GLU A 229 -19.64 16.56 3.72
CA GLU A 229 -19.88 15.24 4.33
C GLU A 229 -20.75 14.39 3.41
N ALA A 230 -20.23 13.24 3.00
CA ALA A 230 -20.97 12.30 2.17
C ALA A 230 -22.17 11.73 2.94
N THR A 231 -23.31 11.66 2.29
CA THR A 231 -24.57 11.16 2.87
C THR A 231 -25.14 9.95 2.16
N GLU A 232 -24.68 9.70 0.93
CA GLU A 232 -25.13 8.58 0.12
C GLU A 232 -24.07 8.15 -0.89
N VAL A 233 -24.15 6.89 -1.31
CA VAL A 233 -23.34 6.38 -2.40
C VAL A 233 -23.80 6.95 -3.73
N ALA A 234 -22.87 7.11 -4.68
CA ALA A 234 -23.12 7.54 -6.04
C ALA A 234 -22.86 6.42 -7.08
N PHE A 235 -22.23 5.32 -6.67
CA PHE A 235 -21.79 4.25 -7.56
C PHE A 235 -22.90 3.32 -8.04
N ASN A 236 -24.11 3.37 -7.50
CA ASN A 236 -25.22 2.48 -7.84
C ASN A 236 -25.93 2.84 -9.17
N GLY A 237 -25.30 3.69 -9.98
CA GLY A 237 -25.71 4.05 -11.33
C GLY A 237 -25.04 3.19 -12.42
N LYS A 238 -25.05 3.73 -13.65
CA LYS A 238 -24.52 3.09 -14.85
C LYS A 238 -23.06 2.65 -14.71
N GLU A 239 -22.24 3.49 -14.09
CA GLU A 239 -20.81 3.29 -13.98
C GLU A 239 -20.47 2.08 -13.09
N GLY A 240 -21.09 1.97 -11.93
CA GLY A 240 -20.89 0.82 -11.04
C GLY A 240 -21.50 -0.46 -11.60
N LEU A 241 -22.68 -0.35 -12.21
CA LEU A 241 -23.36 -1.51 -12.81
C LEU A 241 -22.52 -2.16 -13.91
N ARG A 242 -21.89 -1.38 -14.78
CA ARG A 242 -21.00 -1.88 -15.85
C ARG A 242 -19.84 -2.73 -15.31
N VAL A 243 -19.30 -2.37 -14.14
CA VAL A 243 -18.21 -3.14 -13.51
C VAL A 243 -18.72 -4.49 -13.04
N PHE A 244 -19.87 -4.51 -12.38
CA PHE A 244 -20.51 -5.74 -11.90
C PHE A 244 -20.95 -6.65 -13.05
N GLU A 245 -21.54 -6.08 -14.10
CA GLU A 245 -21.92 -6.80 -15.31
C GLU A 245 -20.71 -7.40 -16.03
N LEU A 246 -19.58 -6.67 -16.15
CA LEU A 246 -18.35 -7.21 -16.74
C LEU A 246 -17.88 -8.47 -16.02
N ILE A 247 -17.82 -8.45 -14.70
CA ILE A 247 -17.37 -9.57 -13.87
C ILE A 247 -18.37 -10.74 -14.01
N TYR A 248 -19.64 -10.47 -13.87
CA TYR A 248 -20.72 -11.45 -13.94
C TYR A 248 -20.78 -12.16 -15.28
N ASP A 249 -20.75 -11.38 -16.38
CA ASP A 249 -20.78 -11.92 -17.73
C ASP A 249 -19.58 -12.83 -17.99
N MET A 250 -18.37 -12.32 -17.74
CA MET A 250 -17.14 -13.08 -17.99
C MET A 250 -17.03 -14.35 -17.12
N TYR A 251 -17.55 -14.30 -15.89
CA TYR A 251 -17.63 -15.47 -15.02
C TYR A 251 -18.60 -16.52 -15.57
N ASN A 252 -19.81 -16.11 -15.97
CA ASN A 252 -20.81 -17.01 -16.54
C ASN A 252 -20.44 -17.54 -17.93
N GLU A 253 -19.71 -16.77 -18.73
CA GLU A 253 -19.13 -17.20 -20.00
C GLU A 253 -17.95 -18.19 -19.83
N GLY A 254 -17.48 -18.41 -18.61
CA GLY A 254 -16.36 -19.31 -18.28
C GLY A 254 -14.98 -18.76 -18.67
N THR A 255 -14.86 -17.45 -18.92
CA THR A 255 -13.60 -16.79 -19.30
C THR A 255 -12.86 -16.17 -18.11
N PHE A 256 -13.51 -16.11 -16.96
CA PHE A 256 -13.02 -15.49 -15.73
C PHE A 256 -12.66 -16.54 -14.68
N TYR A 257 -11.50 -16.38 -14.06
CA TYR A 257 -11.03 -17.21 -12.95
C TYR A 257 -11.26 -16.51 -11.61
N ASN A 258 -12.13 -17.04 -10.75
CA ASN A 258 -12.29 -16.54 -9.40
C ASN A 258 -11.19 -17.12 -8.50
N VAL A 259 -10.23 -16.31 -8.11
CA VAL A 259 -9.12 -16.71 -7.23
C VAL A 259 -9.38 -16.38 -5.75
N GLY A 260 -10.47 -15.65 -5.45
CA GLY A 260 -10.77 -15.18 -4.10
C GLY A 260 -10.11 -13.83 -3.77
N GLN A 261 -9.61 -13.67 -2.54
CA GLN A 261 -9.19 -12.39 -1.98
C GLN A 261 -7.67 -12.29 -1.69
N ASN A 262 -6.91 -13.35 -1.94
CA ASN A 262 -5.49 -13.40 -1.61
C ASN A 262 -4.61 -12.96 -2.79
N TRP A 263 -3.78 -11.95 -2.58
CA TRP A 263 -2.87 -11.40 -3.58
C TRP A 263 -1.82 -12.41 -4.06
N ASP A 264 -1.28 -13.21 -3.16
CA ASP A 264 -0.24 -14.20 -3.48
C ASP A 264 -0.82 -15.34 -4.31
N ASP A 265 -2.05 -15.79 -4.00
CA ASP A 265 -2.78 -16.79 -4.79
C ASP A 265 -3.07 -16.29 -6.20
N MET A 266 -3.45 -15.01 -6.36
CA MET A 266 -3.66 -14.38 -7.66
C MET A 266 -2.38 -14.39 -8.50
N ARG A 267 -1.27 -13.96 -7.94
CA ARG A 267 0.02 -13.90 -8.62
C ARG A 267 0.54 -15.30 -8.95
N ALA A 268 0.42 -16.25 -8.03
CA ALA A 268 0.79 -17.64 -8.25
C ALA A 268 -0.05 -18.29 -9.37
N ALA A 269 -1.36 -18.01 -9.43
CA ALA A 269 -2.22 -18.49 -10.50
C ALA A 269 -1.80 -17.93 -11.88
N PHE A 270 -1.44 -16.64 -11.95
CA PHE A 270 -0.90 -16.08 -13.18
C PHE A 270 0.45 -16.68 -13.58
N GLN A 271 1.39 -16.80 -12.66
CA GLN A 271 2.71 -17.39 -12.89
C GLN A 271 2.64 -18.85 -13.33
N SER A 272 1.66 -19.60 -12.85
CA SER A 272 1.40 -20.97 -13.29
C SER A 272 0.71 -21.07 -14.66
N GLY A 273 0.35 -19.93 -15.27
CA GLY A 273 -0.39 -19.87 -16.54
C GLY A 273 -1.85 -20.27 -16.41
N LYS A 274 -2.44 -20.26 -15.19
CA LYS A 274 -3.88 -20.56 -14.97
C LYS A 274 -4.79 -19.55 -15.62
N MET A 275 -4.33 -18.30 -15.74
CA MET A 275 -5.01 -17.23 -16.45
C MET A 275 -4.01 -16.42 -17.28
N ALA A 276 -4.48 -15.83 -18.38
CA ALA A 276 -3.64 -15.11 -19.32
C ALA A 276 -3.56 -13.60 -19.04
N MET A 277 -4.58 -13.04 -18.38
CA MET A 277 -4.67 -11.62 -18.03
C MET A 277 -5.24 -11.46 -16.63
N TYR A 278 -4.81 -10.43 -15.91
CA TYR A 278 -5.44 -10.05 -14.65
C TYR A 278 -5.12 -8.60 -14.28
N LEU A 279 -5.91 -8.03 -13.36
CA LEU A 279 -5.61 -6.74 -12.77
C LEU A 279 -4.73 -6.91 -11.53
N ASP A 280 -3.66 -6.13 -11.44
CA ASP A 280 -2.77 -6.07 -10.27
C ASP A 280 -2.45 -4.60 -9.92
N SER A 281 -1.84 -4.41 -8.77
CA SER A 281 -1.19 -3.17 -8.40
C SER A 281 0.12 -2.99 -9.16
N SER A 282 0.46 -1.75 -9.49
CA SER A 282 1.79 -1.40 -10.03
C SER A 282 2.94 -1.88 -9.13
N ALA A 283 2.70 -2.00 -7.83
CA ALA A 283 3.66 -2.54 -6.86
C ALA A 283 3.96 -4.04 -7.05
N GLY A 284 3.11 -4.79 -7.77
CA GLY A 284 3.34 -6.19 -8.11
C GLY A 284 4.14 -6.41 -9.39
N VAL A 285 4.22 -5.39 -10.25
CA VAL A 285 4.76 -5.52 -11.62
C VAL A 285 6.21 -6.01 -11.63
N ARG A 286 7.06 -5.42 -10.78
CA ARG A 286 8.49 -5.78 -10.73
C ARG A 286 8.70 -7.27 -10.41
N THR A 287 8.03 -7.74 -9.37
CA THR A 287 8.12 -9.15 -8.92
C THR A 287 7.57 -10.10 -9.98
N ILE A 288 6.44 -9.77 -10.59
CA ILE A 288 5.80 -10.62 -11.62
C ILE A 288 6.66 -10.72 -12.88
N VAL A 289 7.23 -9.60 -13.35
CA VAL A 289 8.10 -9.62 -14.54
C VAL A 289 9.36 -10.46 -14.31
N ASP A 290 9.93 -10.43 -13.10
CA ASP A 290 11.11 -11.23 -12.76
C ASP A 290 10.81 -12.73 -12.60
N SER A 291 9.65 -13.08 -12.07
CA SER A 291 9.36 -14.44 -11.61
C SER A 291 8.50 -15.25 -12.56
N ALA A 292 7.80 -14.60 -13.51
CA ALA A 292 6.98 -15.34 -14.48
C ALA A 292 7.84 -16.13 -15.47
N PRO A 293 7.48 -17.39 -15.81
CA PRO A 293 8.24 -18.23 -16.75
C PRO A 293 7.96 -17.90 -18.23
N PHE A 294 7.32 -16.78 -18.51
CA PHE A 294 6.94 -16.28 -19.84
C PHE A 294 7.09 -14.77 -19.93
N GLN A 295 6.99 -14.22 -21.14
CA GLN A 295 7.06 -12.77 -21.34
C GLN A 295 5.81 -12.08 -20.80
N VAL A 296 6.01 -11.09 -19.92
CA VAL A 296 4.93 -10.31 -19.29
C VAL A 296 4.77 -8.96 -19.96
N GLY A 297 3.54 -8.63 -20.33
CA GLY A 297 3.12 -7.31 -20.74
C GLY A 297 2.35 -6.59 -19.62
N VAL A 298 2.40 -5.26 -19.65
CA VAL A 298 1.64 -4.39 -18.75
C VAL A 298 0.94 -3.33 -19.59
N SER A 299 -0.31 -3.05 -19.25
CA SER A 299 -1.13 -2.04 -19.91
C SER A 299 -1.94 -1.24 -18.90
N TYR A 300 -2.51 -0.15 -19.38
CA TYR A 300 -3.47 0.65 -18.60
C TYR A 300 -4.70 -0.18 -18.24
N LEU A 301 -5.38 0.24 -17.18
CA LEU A 301 -6.68 -0.33 -16.79
C LEU A 301 -7.69 -0.20 -17.96
N PRO A 302 -8.31 -1.28 -18.41
CA PRO A 302 -9.34 -1.22 -19.46
C PRO A 302 -10.55 -0.35 -19.05
N ILE A 303 -11.19 0.28 -20.03
CA ILE A 303 -12.34 1.16 -19.83
C ILE A 303 -13.56 0.66 -20.60
N PRO A 304 -14.80 1.06 -20.26
CA PRO A 304 -15.94 0.88 -21.13
C PRO A 304 -15.75 1.55 -22.50
N ASP A 305 -16.33 0.98 -23.56
CA ASP A 305 -16.09 1.39 -24.95
C ASP A 305 -16.58 2.81 -25.29
N ASP A 306 -17.59 3.30 -24.56
CA ASP A 306 -18.27 4.57 -24.81
C ASP A 306 -17.84 5.71 -23.87
N VAL A 307 -16.72 5.56 -23.19
CA VAL A 307 -16.22 6.58 -22.24
C VAL A 307 -14.81 7.06 -22.59
N GLU A 308 -14.52 8.29 -22.20
CA GLU A 308 -13.18 8.83 -22.23
C GLU A 308 -12.46 8.48 -20.91
N ARG A 309 -11.22 8.00 -21.01
CA ARG A 309 -10.39 7.68 -19.84
C ARG A 309 -10.16 8.92 -18.97
N GLN A 310 -10.55 8.83 -17.70
CA GLN A 310 -10.28 9.89 -16.73
C GLN A 310 -8.97 9.64 -15.96
N GLY A 311 -8.60 8.40 -15.76
CA GLY A 311 -7.41 8.01 -15.02
C GLY A 311 -7.75 7.13 -13.83
N VAL A 312 -6.77 6.96 -12.95
CA VAL A 312 -6.83 6.03 -11.83
C VAL A 312 -6.68 6.75 -10.49
N ILE A 313 -7.21 6.16 -9.43
CA ILE A 313 -6.99 6.62 -8.07
C ILE A 313 -5.69 6.01 -7.55
N ILE A 314 -4.90 6.75 -6.77
CA ILE A 314 -3.78 6.14 -6.06
C ILE A 314 -4.30 5.14 -5.02
N GLY A 315 -3.56 4.05 -4.88
CA GLY A 315 -3.68 3.11 -3.78
C GLY A 315 -2.42 3.11 -2.93
N GLY A 316 -2.30 2.12 -2.05
CA GLY A 316 -1.17 1.99 -1.16
C GLY A 316 -1.37 2.73 0.14
N ALA A 317 -0.33 3.38 0.66
CA ALA A 317 -0.37 3.92 2.01
C ALA A 317 0.48 5.17 2.20
N SER A 318 0.24 5.84 3.31
CA SER A 318 0.99 6.99 3.82
C SER A 318 1.43 6.75 5.26
N LEU A 319 2.36 7.58 5.73
CA LEU A 319 2.91 7.54 7.08
C LEU A 319 2.19 8.55 7.96
N TRP A 320 1.70 8.07 9.10
CA TRP A 320 0.92 8.83 10.06
C TRP A 320 1.68 8.99 11.37
N LEU A 321 1.85 10.24 11.81
CA LEU A 321 2.49 10.56 13.06
C LEU A 321 1.46 10.58 14.20
N MET A 322 1.76 9.91 15.31
CA MET A 322 0.86 9.89 16.47
C MET A 322 0.96 11.19 17.27
N LYS A 323 -0.19 11.69 17.73
CA LYS A 323 -0.29 12.94 18.49
C LYS A 323 0.20 12.79 19.94
N ASP A 324 -0.16 11.68 20.57
CA ASP A 324 0.04 11.45 22.00
C ASP A 324 1.40 10.78 22.30
N VAL A 325 2.48 11.22 21.59
CA VAL A 325 3.86 10.80 21.84
C VAL A 325 4.74 12.03 22.11
N ASP A 326 5.88 11.81 22.74
CA ASP A 326 6.82 12.88 23.11
C ASP A 326 7.26 13.69 21.88
N GLU A 327 7.40 15.02 22.02
CA GLU A 327 7.82 15.90 20.93
C GLU A 327 9.18 15.53 20.34
N GLU A 328 10.10 14.98 21.15
CA GLU A 328 11.38 14.47 20.67
C GLU A 328 11.20 13.29 19.70
N LYS A 329 10.28 12.37 20.02
CA LYS A 329 9.96 11.23 19.14
C LYS A 329 9.24 11.69 17.86
N LYS A 330 8.38 12.71 17.96
CA LYS A 330 7.73 13.30 16.77
C LYS A 330 8.76 13.91 15.82
N LYS A 331 9.72 14.67 16.35
CA LYS A 331 10.81 15.24 15.55
C LYS A 331 11.68 14.15 14.92
N ALA A 332 12.00 13.12 15.69
CA ALA A 332 12.75 11.98 15.18
C ALA A 332 11.99 11.23 14.05
N ALA A 333 10.68 11.04 14.20
CA ALA A 333 9.85 10.45 13.16
C ALA A 333 9.76 11.35 11.91
N TRP A 334 9.71 12.66 12.08
CA TRP A 334 9.75 13.62 11.00
C TRP A 334 11.07 13.57 10.21
N GLU A 335 12.22 13.43 10.87
CA GLU A 335 13.51 13.21 10.20
C GLU A 335 13.51 11.95 9.33
N PHE A 336 12.93 10.87 9.83
CA PHE A 336 12.76 9.64 9.04
C PHE A 336 11.80 9.84 7.86
N MET A 337 10.67 10.54 8.06
CA MET A 337 9.73 10.86 6.99
C MET A 337 10.38 11.70 5.87
N LYS A 338 11.19 12.70 6.21
CA LYS A 338 11.97 13.47 5.23
C LYS A 338 12.95 12.58 4.46
N TYR A 339 13.65 11.72 5.16
CA TYR A 339 14.61 10.79 4.56
C TYR A 339 13.95 9.88 3.54
N VAL A 340 12.82 9.25 3.86
CA VAL A 340 12.15 8.32 2.94
C VAL A 340 11.54 9.00 1.70
N THR A 341 11.41 10.32 1.69
CA THR A 341 10.92 11.10 0.54
C THR A 341 12.02 11.77 -0.26
N THR A 342 13.30 11.56 0.08
CA THR A 342 14.42 12.02 -0.76
C THR A 342 14.41 11.32 -2.12
N PRO A 343 14.87 11.97 -3.20
CA PRO A 343 14.92 11.34 -4.53
C PRO A 343 15.69 10.04 -4.56
N GLU A 344 16.80 9.93 -3.84
CA GLU A 344 17.67 8.76 -3.80
C GLU A 344 16.97 7.56 -3.15
N VAL A 345 16.29 7.78 -2.01
CA VAL A 345 15.54 6.73 -1.32
C VAL A 345 14.31 6.34 -2.14
N GLN A 346 13.60 7.31 -2.71
CA GLN A 346 12.46 7.05 -3.57
C GLN A 346 12.83 6.30 -4.85
N ALA A 347 14.00 6.57 -5.43
CA ALA A 347 14.51 5.81 -6.57
C ALA A 347 14.77 4.34 -6.18
N LYS A 348 15.46 4.11 -5.06
CA LYS A 348 15.71 2.77 -4.52
C LYS A 348 14.39 2.04 -4.23
N TRP A 349 13.42 2.74 -3.61
CA TRP A 349 12.10 2.20 -3.33
C TRP A 349 11.35 1.80 -4.60
N HIS A 350 11.32 2.68 -5.62
CA HIS A 350 10.68 2.41 -6.90
C HIS A 350 11.25 1.18 -7.61
N VAL A 351 12.58 1.09 -7.74
CA VAL A 351 13.21 -0.01 -8.47
C VAL A 351 13.09 -1.36 -7.76
N ASN A 352 13.02 -1.36 -6.44
CA ASN A 352 12.92 -2.58 -5.64
C ASN A 352 11.47 -3.08 -5.47
N THR A 353 10.47 -2.19 -5.60
CA THR A 353 9.09 -2.52 -5.28
C THR A 353 8.10 -2.30 -6.42
N GLY A 354 8.34 -1.33 -7.31
CA GLY A 354 7.37 -0.85 -8.29
C GLY A 354 6.38 0.20 -7.77
N TYR A 355 6.46 0.59 -6.49
CA TYR A 355 5.73 1.77 -6.01
C TYR A 355 6.21 3.04 -6.70
N PHE A 356 5.33 4.03 -6.82
CA PHE A 356 5.69 5.32 -7.40
C PHE A 356 6.62 6.12 -6.48
N ALA A 357 7.50 6.90 -7.09
CA ALA A 357 8.25 7.91 -6.34
C ALA A 357 7.32 9.08 -5.98
N VAL A 358 7.28 9.42 -4.70
CA VAL A 358 6.58 10.63 -4.21
C VAL A 358 7.22 11.88 -4.80
N ASN A 359 8.54 11.90 -4.90
CA ASN A 359 9.28 12.94 -5.60
C ASN A 359 9.67 12.45 -7.01
N PRO A 360 9.06 12.96 -8.10
CA PRO A 360 9.32 12.51 -9.47
C PRO A 360 10.75 12.71 -9.95
N SER A 361 11.56 13.57 -9.31
CA SER A 361 12.99 13.74 -9.66
C SER A 361 13.79 12.45 -9.45
N ALA A 362 13.27 11.52 -8.65
CA ALA A 362 13.84 10.17 -8.51
C ALA A 362 13.92 9.43 -9.85
N TYR A 363 12.97 9.67 -10.76
CA TYR A 363 12.93 9.03 -12.08
C TYR A 363 14.06 9.48 -13.02
N ASP A 364 14.72 10.59 -12.72
CA ASP A 364 15.87 11.09 -13.47
C ASP A 364 17.21 10.46 -13.06
N LEU A 365 17.22 9.76 -11.94
CA LEU A 365 18.41 9.10 -11.41
C LEU A 365 18.83 7.88 -12.28
N PRO A 366 20.14 7.65 -12.48
CA PRO A 366 20.64 6.56 -13.32
C PRO A 366 20.06 5.19 -12.95
N ILE A 367 19.93 4.88 -11.66
CA ILE A 367 19.40 3.60 -11.19
C ILE A 367 17.97 3.32 -11.71
N VAL A 368 17.13 4.36 -11.84
CA VAL A 368 15.77 4.20 -12.37
C VAL A 368 15.81 4.04 -13.88
N LYS A 369 16.60 4.84 -14.59
CA LYS A 369 16.73 4.77 -16.06
C LYS A 369 17.23 3.39 -16.49
N GLU A 370 18.26 2.86 -15.84
CA GLU A 370 18.77 1.51 -16.09
C GLU A 370 17.70 0.42 -15.83
N GLN A 371 16.91 0.57 -14.78
CA GLN A 371 15.82 -0.36 -14.48
C GLN A 371 14.70 -0.28 -15.51
N TRP A 372 14.37 0.89 -16.02
CA TRP A 372 13.33 1.06 -17.04
C TRP A 372 13.77 0.52 -18.41
N GLU A 373 15.06 0.55 -18.72
CA GLU A 373 15.60 -0.14 -19.90
C GLU A 373 15.42 -1.66 -19.80
N LYS A 374 15.65 -2.22 -18.63
CA LYS A 374 15.49 -3.67 -18.34
C LYS A 374 14.02 -4.06 -18.17
N TYR A 375 13.22 -3.21 -17.55
CA TYR A 375 11.81 -3.45 -17.18
C TYR A 375 10.94 -2.28 -17.70
N PRO A 376 10.72 -2.17 -19.00
CA PRO A 376 9.92 -1.07 -19.58
C PRO A 376 8.46 -1.07 -19.09
N GLN A 377 7.98 -2.18 -18.53
CA GLN A 377 6.68 -2.31 -17.90
C GLN A 377 6.46 -1.31 -16.75
N LEU A 378 7.51 -1.00 -15.99
CA LEU A 378 7.45 -0.01 -14.90
C LEU A 378 7.13 1.39 -15.42
N MET A 379 7.65 1.74 -16.59
CA MET A 379 7.37 3.04 -17.22
C MET A 379 5.89 3.17 -17.63
N VAL A 380 5.25 2.07 -18.06
CA VAL A 380 3.80 2.04 -18.37
C VAL A 380 2.99 2.47 -17.15
N THR A 381 3.34 1.97 -15.96
CA THR A 381 2.63 2.30 -14.72
C THR A 381 2.75 3.78 -14.37
N VAL A 382 3.94 4.34 -14.49
CA VAL A 382 4.21 5.77 -14.22
C VAL A 382 3.48 6.67 -15.23
N ASN A 383 3.44 6.29 -16.51
CA ASN A 383 2.74 7.06 -17.53
C ASN A 383 1.22 7.10 -17.25
N GLN A 384 0.61 5.97 -16.87
CA GLN A 384 -0.81 5.96 -16.51
C GLN A 384 -1.13 6.96 -15.37
N LEU A 385 -0.28 7.03 -14.34
CA LEU A 385 -0.46 7.99 -13.26
C LEU A 385 -0.32 9.44 -13.77
N LYS A 386 0.70 9.73 -14.58
CA LYS A 386 0.95 11.08 -15.13
C LYS A 386 -0.18 11.55 -16.05
N GLU A 387 -0.81 10.65 -16.79
CA GLU A 387 -1.93 10.94 -17.69
C GLU A 387 -3.28 11.03 -16.97
N THR A 388 -3.33 10.73 -15.68
CA THR A 388 -4.54 10.83 -14.87
C THR A 388 -4.99 12.27 -14.75
N LYS A 389 -6.24 12.54 -15.14
CA LYS A 389 -6.87 13.86 -15.01
C LYS A 389 -7.22 14.13 -13.55
N ALA A 390 -6.99 15.34 -13.09
CA ALA A 390 -7.37 15.76 -11.74
C ALA A 390 -8.89 16.05 -11.69
N THR A 391 -9.67 15.05 -11.28
CA THR A 391 -11.13 15.13 -11.14
C THR A 391 -11.56 14.57 -9.78
N PRO A 392 -12.77 14.86 -9.29
CA PRO A 392 -13.27 14.24 -8.05
C PRO A 392 -13.27 12.70 -8.11
N ALA A 393 -13.50 12.11 -9.30
CA ALA A 393 -13.47 10.66 -9.48
C ALA A 393 -12.07 10.07 -9.25
N THR A 394 -11.05 10.68 -9.87
CA THR A 394 -9.65 10.22 -9.78
C THR A 394 -8.95 10.62 -8.49
N GLN A 395 -9.46 11.63 -7.79
CA GLN A 395 -9.00 11.94 -6.43
C GLN A 395 -9.44 10.88 -5.42
N GLY A 396 -10.53 10.15 -5.69
CA GLY A 396 -11.05 9.11 -4.83
C GLY A 396 -11.88 9.61 -3.66
N ALA A 397 -12.63 8.70 -3.06
CA ALA A 397 -13.55 9.03 -1.97
C ALA A 397 -12.82 9.29 -0.64
N LEU A 398 -13.44 10.14 0.18
CA LEU A 398 -12.97 10.51 1.52
C LEU A 398 -14.14 10.35 2.50
N ILE A 399 -14.26 9.17 3.09
CA ILE A 399 -15.29 8.82 4.07
C ILE A 399 -14.70 8.02 5.23
N SER A 400 -15.18 8.24 6.44
CA SER A 400 -14.64 7.59 7.65
C SER A 400 -14.90 6.09 7.69
N ILE A 401 -16.01 5.65 7.09
CA ILE A 401 -16.42 4.24 7.04
C ILE A 401 -15.84 3.49 5.82
N PHE A 402 -14.86 4.06 5.11
CA PHE A 402 -14.39 3.48 3.85
C PHE A 402 -13.87 2.04 3.99
N PRO A 403 -13.11 1.68 5.04
CA PRO A 403 -12.72 0.29 5.23
C PRO A 403 -13.90 -0.67 5.29
N GLN A 404 -14.98 -0.31 5.99
CA GLN A 404 -16.21 -1.10 6.08
C GLN A 404 -16.96 -1.12 4.73
N ALA A 405 -17.07 0.04 4.07
CA ALA A 405 -17.71 0.17 2.76
C ALA A 405 -17.02 -0.71 1.70
N ARG A 406 -15.67 -0.74 1.69
CA ARG A 406 -14.90 -1.64 0.81
C ARG A 406 -15.24 -3.10 1.03
N GLN A 407 -15.43 -3.55 2.27
CA GLN A 407 -15.83 -4.92 2.58
C GLN A 407 -17.25 -5.25 2.09
N LYS A 408 -18.18 -4.28 2.08
CA LYS A 408 -19.51 -4.46 1.48
C LYS A 408 -19.43 -4.69 -0.02
N ILE A 409 -18.56 -3.95 -0.71
CA ILE A 409 -18.29 -4.17 -2.14
C ILE A 409 -17.67 -5.55 -2.38
N VAL A 410 -16.70 -5.98 -1.58
CA VAL A 410 -16.11 -7.33 -1.66
C VAL A 410 -17.20 -8.40 -1.56
N SER A 411 -18.09 -8.29 -0.57
CA SER A 411 -19.21 -9.24 -0.39
C SER A 411 -20.19 -9.22 -1.56
N ALA A 412 -20.45 -8.04 -2.13
CA ALA A 412 -21.32 -7.91 -3.31
C ALA A 412 -20.67 -8.52 -4.56
N MET A 413 -19.39 -8.29 -4.81
CA MET A 413 -18.63 -8.93 -5.90
C MET A 413 -18.64 -10.46 -5.75
N GLU A 414 -18.44 -10.97 -4.54
CA GLU A 414 -18.46 -12.41 -4.25
C GLU A 414 -19.85 -13.04 -4.57
N SER A 415 -20.93 -12.31 -4.33
CA SER A 415 -22.29 -12.79 -4.62
C SER A 415 -22.56 -12.97 -6.12
N LEU A 416 -21.82 -12.27 -7.00
CA LEU A 416 -21.89 -12.46 -8.46
C LEU A 416 -21.51 -13.89 -8.87
N TYR A 417 -20.50 -14.46 -8.22
CA TYR A 417 -20.03 -15.83 -8.45
C TYR A 417 -21.02 -16.89 -7.95
N GLN A 418 -21.99 -16.48 -7.12
CA GLN A 418 -23.09 -17.31 -6.64
C GLN A 418 -24.36 -17.13 -7.49
N GLY A 419 -24.29 -16.34 -8.56
CA GLY A 419 -25.37 -16.12 -9.51
C GLY A 419 -26.36 -15.01 -9.10
N VAL A 420 -26.01 -14.17 -8.13
CA VAL A 420 -26.83 -12.98 -7.79
C VAL A 420 -26.74 -11.99 -8.95
N ASP A 421 -27.89 -11.44 -9.34
CA ASP A 421 -27.97 -10.43 -10.39
C ASP A 421 -27.09 -9.21 -10.08
N PRO A 422 -26.31 -8.69 -11.05
CA PRO A 422 -25.39 -7.56 -10.84
C PRO A 422 -26.05 -6.32 -10.24
N LYS A 423 -27.25 -5.97 -10.70
CA LYS A 423 -27.99 -4.81 -10.20
C LYS A 423 -28.43 -5.03 -8.75
N GLU A 424 -28.96 -6.23 -8.46
CA GLU A 424 -29.38 -6.59 -7.09
C GLU A 424 -28.19 -6.56 -6.13
N ALA A 425 -27.04 -7.13 -6.51
CA ALA A 425 -25.83 -7.15 -5.70
C ALA A 425 -25.32 -5.73 -5.39
N LEU A 426 -25.31 -4.87 -6.43
CA LEU A 426 -24.87 -3.48 -6.32
C LEU A 426 -25.81 -2.64 -5.46
N GLU A 427 -27.12 -2.77 -5.64
CA GLU A 427 -28.15 -2.06 -4.86
C GLU A 427 -28.12 -2.47 -3.38
N ARG A 428 -27.88 -3.74 -3.10
CA ARG A 428 -27.72 -4.24 -1.72
C ARG A 428 -26.52 -3.60 -1.05
N ALA A 429 -25.35 -3.59 -1.69
CA ALA A 429 -24.15 -2.94 -1.17
C ALA A 429 -24.39 -1.44 -0.94
N ALA A 430 -25.01 -0.76 -1.90
CA ALA A 430 -25.36 0.66 -1.79
C ALA A 430 -26.24 0.95 -0.57
N ASN A 431 -27.29 0.16 -0.37
CA ASN A 431 -28.20 0.31 0.77
C ASN A 431 -27.51 0.05 2.12
N GLU A 432 -26.60 -0.91 2.17
CA GLU A 432 -25.85 -1.21 3.40
C GLU A 432 -24.87 -0.07 3.73
N ILE A 433 -24.14 0.44 2.74
CA ILE A 433 -23.19 1.53 2.92
C ILE A 433 -23.93 2.84 3.28
N ASN A 434 -25.08 3.14 2.66
CA ASN A 434 -25.87 4.31 3.02
C ASN A 434 -26.33 4.28 4.48
N ARG A 435 -26.72 3.11 5.01
CA ARG A 435 -27.04 2.96 6.43
C ARG A 435 -25.84 3.22 7.35
N GLU A 436 -24.64 2.78 6.94
CA GLU A 436 -23.42 3.02 7.71
C GLU A 436 -23.03 4.50 7.68
N LEU A 437 -23.16 5.19 6.52
CA LEU A 437 -22.96 6.64 6.42
C LEU A 437 -23.93 7.40 7.36
N GLU A 438 -25.20 7.01 7.37
CA GLU A 438 -26.18 7.62 8.28
C GLU A 438 -25.84 7.40 9.78
N MET A 439 -25.36 6.21 10.12
CA MET A 439 -24.93 5.90 11.49
C MET A 439 -23.67 6.66 11.90
N ALA A 440 -22.71 6.80 10.98
CA ALA A 440 -21.48 7.55 11.24
C ALA A 440 -21.76 9.03 11.52
N LYS A 441 -22.71 9.64 10.80
CA LYS A 441 -23.12 11.03 10.99
C LYS A 441 -23.72 11.33 12.38
N LYS A 442 -24.24 10.31 13.07
CA LYS A 442 -24.87 10.43 14.39
C LYS A 442 -23.87 10.29 15.56
N ARG A 443 -22.63 9.94 15.27
CA ARG A 443 -21.54 9.83 16.24
C ARG A 443 -20.75 11.11 16.36
#